data_b138ffeaf2067365e6f09873bbeda71e
#
_entry.id   b138ffeaf2067365e6f09873bbeda71e
#
_cell.length_a   1.000
_cell.length_b   1.000
_cell.length_c   1.000
_cell.angle_alpha   90.00
_cell.angle_beta   90.00
_cell.angle_gamma   90.00
#
_symmetry.space_group_name_H-M   'P 1'
#
loop_
_entity.id
_entity.type
_entity.pdbx_description
1 polymer ?
#
loop_
_entity_poly.entity_id
_entity_poly.type
_entity_poly.pdbx_seq_one_letter_code
_entity_poly.pdbx_strand_id
1 'polypeptide(L)'
;MAATTEQKVDFLLKKIGYVASKTGIAEDENSLSGTKKAPFAEAIPSPLVTPSTSIWADASLIPATPPGSDTSYVRVYLTGTSGVRMTVDNTVSGNRTFIARSTYGNDSSAILGDWIDTSFGADYIIKVFKGDPNSGGVQLSAAGAGSNDTWFFDYSSGVLNFNGTQIPSGVTSSNIYIVGYRYIGAKGGRPAAGIATFASLDVSGISTFRDDVNFITANGNNIFLSSATNRLIFGDANTAAFGNSQDLNIYHSGGHS
;
A
#
# COMPACT_ATOMS: atom_id res chain seq x y z
N MET A 1 15.81 28.46 -1.00
CA MET A 1 17.08 28.33 -0.23
C MET A 1 17.43 26.83 -0.22
N ALA A 2 18.62 26.43 -0.64
CA ALA A 2 19.02 25.02 -0.56
C ALA A 2 19.20 24.62 0.91
N ALA A 3 18.87 23.37 1.25
CA ALA A 3 19.08 22.85 2.60
C ALA A 3 20.58 22.84 2.93
N THR A 4 20.93 23.29 4.13
CA THR A 4 22.30 23.24 4.64
C THR A 4 22.73 21.79 4.87
N THR A 5 24.01 21.54 5.08
CA THR A 5 24.52 20.21 5.38
C THR A 5 23.91 19.66 6.68
N GLU A 6 23.77 20.49 7.72
CA GLU A 6 23.14 20.14 8.98
C GLU A 6 21.67 19.75 8.81
N GLN A 7 20.93 20.55 8.03
CA GLN A 7 19.53 20.22 7.74
C GLN A 7 19.38 18.90 6.97
N LYS A 8 20.33 18.56 6.11
CA LYS A 8 20.34 17.26 5.41
C LYS A 8 20.61 16.11 6.38
N VAL A 9 21.51 16.32 7.33
CA VAL A 9 21.80 15.31 8.39
C VAL A 9 20.59 15.15 9.30
N ASP A 10 19.98 16.24 9.77
CA ASP A 10 18.75 16.21 10.56
C ASP A 10 17.63 15.45 9.85
N PHE A 11 17.47 15.71 8.56
CA PHE A 11 16.48 15.03 7.74
C PHE A 11 16.75 13.51 7.65
N LEU A 12 18.02 13.15 7.47
CA LEU A 12 18.43 11.75 7.44
C LEU A 12 18.18 11.06 8.78
N LEU A 13 18.54 11.71 9.90
CA LEU A 13 18.30 11.20 11.25
C LEU A 13 16.83 10.99 11.54
N LYS A 14 15.97 11.95 11.16
CA LYS A 14 14.52 11.81 11.29
C LYS A 14 13.99 10.62 10.47
N LYS A 15 14.54 10.41 9.28
CA LYS A 15 14.14 9.31 8.40
C LYS A 15 14.47 7.93 9.02
N ILE A 16 15.52 7.83 9.82
CA ILE A 16 15.88 6.61 10.53
C ILE A 16 15.33 6.53 11.96
N GLY A 17 14.40 7.43 12.31
CA GLY A 17 13.62 7.35 13.54
C GLY A 17 14.14 8.18 14.72
N TYR A 18 15.10 9.07 14.54
CA TYR A 18 15.50 10.02 15.58
C TYR A 18 14.50 11.19 15.65
N VAL A 19 14.08 11.53 16.85
CA VAL A 19 13.03 12.54 17.08
C VAL A 19 13.61 13.95 17.23
N ALA A 20 14.86 14.07 17.66
CA ALA A 20 15.47 15.37 17.96
C ALA A 20 15.91 16.10 16.67
N SER A 21 15.58 17.37 16.57
CA SER A 21 16.23 18.28 15.63
C SER A 21 17.62 18.60 16.14
N LYS A 22 18.59 18.42 15.27
CA LYS A 22 20.00 18.79 15.53
C LYS A 22 20.39 19.93 14.62
N THR A 23 21.20 20.81 15.14
CA THR A 23 21.63 22.00 14.42
C THR A 23 23.12 21.98 14.08
N GLY A 24 23.85 20.98 14.57
CA GLY A 24 25.28 20.83 14.34
C GLY A 24 25.69 19.37 14.11
N ILE A 25 26.65 19.16 13.22
CA ILE A 25 27.13 17.81 12.84
C ILE A 25 27.67 17.06 14.05
N ALA A 26 28.40 17.72 14.97
CA ALA A 26 28.92 17.09 16.17
C ALA A 26 27.83 16.59 17.12
N GLU A 27 26.71 17.30 17.21
CA GLU A 27 25.55 16.85 17.98
C GLU A 27 24.84 15.67 17.32
N ASP A 28 24.80 15.67 15.99
CA ASP A 28 24.22 14.57 15.21
C ASP A 28 25.05 13.29 15.37
N GLU A 29 26.36 13.38 15.34
CA GLU A 29 27.28 12.27 15.62
C GLU A 29 27.09 11.73 17.05
N ASN A 30 27.01 12.59 18.05
CA ASN A 30 26.72 12.20 19.43
C ASN A 30 25.36 11.52 19.57
N SER A 31 24.37 11.93 18.77
CA SER A 31 23.07 11.27 18.75
C SER A 31 23.11 9.88 18.11
N LEU A 32 23.95 9.68 17.10
CA LEU A 32 24.18 8.38 16.49
C LEU A 32 24.93 7.42 17.40
N SER A 33 25.87 7.94 18.21
CA SER A 33 26.60 7.14 19.21
C SER A 33 25.76 6.84 20.45
N GLY A 34 24.69 7.58 20.67
CA GLY A 34 23.74 7.36 21.76
C GLY A 34 22.86 6.13 21.54
N THR A 35 22.32 5.59 22.61
CA THR A 35 21.52 4.36 22.67
C THR A 35 20.15 4.44 22.00
N LYS A 36 19.80 5.53 21.35
CA LYS A 36 18.49 5.71 20.69
C LYS A 36 18.52 5.21 19.25
N LYS A 37 18.68 3.93 19.10
CA LYS A 37 18.35 3.27 17.82
C LYS A 37 16.83 3.14 17.73
N ALA A 38 16.28 3.36 16.55
CA ALA A 38 14.89 3.01 16.30
C ALA A 38 14.78 1.47 16.37
N PRO A 39 14.22 0.88 17.43
CA PRO A 39 14.24 -0.57 17.64
C PRO A 39 13.35 -1.33 16.64
N PHE A 40 12.63 -0.61 15.81
CA PHE A 40 11.65 -1.13 14.86
C PHE A 40 12.08 -0.91 13.41
N ALA A 41 13.25 -0.35 13.16
CA ALA A 41 13.74 -0.12 11.79
C ALA A 41 13.84 -1.41 10.97
N GLU A 42 14.03 -2.53 11.64
CA GLU A 42 14.06 -3.86 11.03
C GLU A 42 12.66 -4.49 10.91
N ALA A 43 11.71 -4.06 11.75
CA ALA A 43 10.36 -4.61 11.80
C ALA A 43 9.38 -3.90 10.85
N ILE A 44 9.69 -2.67 10.45
CA ILE A 44 8.87 -1.91 9.51
C ILE A 44 9.60 -1.86 8.18
N PRO A 45 9.15 -2.61 7.15
CA PRO A 45 9.75 -2.55 5.84
C PRO A 45 9.69 -1.11 5.31
N SER A 46 10.83 -0.57 4.91
CA SER A 46 10.85 0.71 4.21
C SER A 46 10.01 0.60 2.93
N PRO A 47 9.23 1.62 2.56
CA PRO A 47 8.54 1.66 1.27
C PRO A 47 9.49 1.48 0.07
N LEU A 48 10.77 1.77 0.25
CA LEU A 48 11.82 1.52 -0.74
C LEU A 48 12.24 0.05 -0.83
N VAL A 49 11.97 -0.74 0.20
CA VAL A 49 12.39 -2.16 0.30
C VAL A 49 11.19 -3.09 0.12
N THR A 50 9.99 -2.64 0.48
CA THR A 50 8.77 -3.43 0.30
C THR A 50 8.15 -3.06 -1.05
N PRO A 51 8.18 -3.96 -2.05
CA PRO A 51 7.53 -3.70 -3.33
C PRO A 51 6.03 -3.45 -3.12
N SER A 52 5.46 -2.58 -3.93
CA SER A 52 4.01 -2.29 -3.93
C SER A 52 3.16 -3.55 -4.01
N THR A 53 3.66 -4.58 -4.69
CA THR A 53 3.06 -5.91 -4.79
C THR A 53 2.85 -6.61 -3.44
N SER A 54 3.65 -6.27 -2.42
CA SER A 54 3.52 -6.82 -1.06
C SER A 54 2.49 -6.08 -0.21
N ILE A 55 2.15 -4.83 -0.60
CA ILE A 55 1.22 -3.96 0.12
C ILE A 55 -0.17 -3.98 -0.54
N TRP A 56 -0.20 -4.01 -1.86
CA TRP A 56 -1.43 -4.04 -2.66
C TRP A 56 -1.83 -5.48 -2.97
N ALA A 57 -2.95 -5.91 -2.39
CA ALA A 57 -3.41 -7.30 -2.49
C ALA A 57 -3.68 -7.73 -3.94
N ASP A 58 -4.10 -6.80 -4.79
CA ASP A 58 -4.48 -7.05 -6.18
C ASP A 58 -3.45 -6.47 -7.17
N ALA A 59 -2.22 -6.24 -6.73
CA ALA A 59 -1.16 -5.64 -7.57
C ALA A 59 -0.91 -6.41 -8.88
N SER A 60 -1.02 -7.74 -8.83
CA SER A 60 -0.88 -8.61 -10.02
C SER A 60 -1.99 -8.44 -11.07
N LEU A 61 -3.09 -7.77 -10.71
CA LEU A 61 -4.22 -7.49 -11.59
C LEU A 61 -4.13 -6.10 -12.23
N ILE A 62 -3.10 -5.32 -11.89
CA ILE A 62 -2.80 -4.06 -12.58
C ILE A 62 -2.26 -4.40 -13.98
N PRO A 63 -2.90 -3.91 -15.06
CA PRO A 63 -2.42 -4.19 -16.41
C PRO A 63 -1.03 -3.59 -16.65
N ALA A 64 -0.17 -4.24 -17.41
CA ALA A 64 1.14 -3.69 -17.78
C ALA A 64 1.03 -2.44 -18.67
N THR A 65 -0.06 -2.30 -19.43
CA THR A 65 -0.41 -1.08 -20.17
C THR A 65 -1.51 -0.35 -19.41
N PRO A 66 -1.34 0.93 -19.07
CA PRO A 66 -2.36 1.67 -18.35
C PRO A 66 -3.71 1.68 -19.05
N PRO A 67 -4.82 1.46 -18.32
CA PRO A 67 -6.15 1.48 -18.91
C PRO A 67 -6.58 2.89 -19.27
N GLY A 68 -7.43 3.03 -20.30
CA GLY A 68 -8.01 4.31 -20.73
C GLY A 68 -9.18 4.80 -19.86
N SER A 69 -9.70 3.98 -18.94
CA SER A 69 -10.79 4.28 -18.04
C SER A 69 -10.64 3.51 -16.73
N ASP A 70 -11.39 3.90 -15.72
CA ASP A 70 -11.39 3.24 -14.41
C ASP A 70 -11.66 1.73 -14.52
N THR A 71 -10.92 0.97 -13.71
CA THR A 71 -11.14 -0.46 -13.50
C THR A 71 -11.44 -0.74 -12.02
N SER A 72 -11.61 -2.01 -11.65
CA SER A 72 -11.80 -2.38 -10.24
C SER A 72 -10.55 -2.10 -9.38
N TYR A 73 -9.37 -1.96 -9.99
CA TYR A 73 -8.10 -1.82 -9.28
C TYR A 73 -7.36 -0.52 -9.58
N VAL A 74 -7.71 0.15 -10.69
CA VAL A 74 -7.02 1.35 -11.16
C VAL A 74 -8.02 2.48 -11.39
N ARG A 75 -7.84 3.58 -10.69
CA ARG A 75 -8.48 4.86 -10.96
C ARG A 75 -7.62 5.65 -11.92
N VAL A 76 -8.24 6.20 -12.95
CA VAL A 76 -7.57 6.88 -14.06
C VAL A 76 -7.80 8.38 -13.98
N TYR A 77 -6.71 9.15 -14.03
CA TYR A 77 -6.73 10.61 -14.10
C TYR A 77 -6.00 11.02 -15.38
N LEU A 78 -6.75 11.37 -16.41
CA LEU A 78 -6.22 11.67 -17.75
C LEU A 78 -6.23 13.16 -18.08
N THR A 79 -5.32 13.56 -18.94
CA THR A 79 -5.38 14.85 -19.62
C THR A 79 -6.66 14.92 -20.44
N GLY A 80 -7.42 15.99 -20.27
CA GLY A 80 -8.66 16.19 -21.03
C GLY A 80 -9.93 15.73 -20.30
N THR A 81 -9.85 14.99 -19.19
CA THR A 81 -11.04 14.48 -18.50
C THR A 81 -11.05 14.64 -16.97
N SER A 82 -9.96 14.37 -16.28
CA SER A 82 -10.04 14.21 -14.81
C SER A 82 -8.72 14.44 -14.07
N GLY A 83 -7.93 15.44 -14.45
CA GLY A 83 -6.75 15.81 -13.69
C GLY A 83 -7.08 16.16 -12.23
N VAL A 84 -6.24 15.78 -11.30
CA VAL A 84 -6.39 16.12 -9.88
C VAL A 84 -5.76 17.48 -9.63
N ARG A 85 -6.57 18.46 -9.23
CA ARG A 85 -6.07 19.74 -8.73
C ARG A 85 -5.48 19.53 -7.34
N MET A 86 -4.20 19.88 -7.17
CA MET A 86 -3.51 19.67 -5.91
C MET A 86 -3.72 20.82 -4.94
N THR A 87 -3.85 20.49 -3.67
CA THR A 87 -3.93 21.47 -2.57
C THR A 87 -2.52 21.81 -2.11
N VAL A 88 -2.22 23.11 -1.99
CA VAL A 88 -0.94 23.55 -1.44
C VAL A 88 -0.84 23.19 0.04
N ASP A 89 0.32 22.75 0.47
CA ASP A 89 0.63 22.58 1.89
C ASP A 89 1.05 23.93 2.48
N ASN A 90 0.14 24.55 3.20
CA ASN A 90 0.36 25.87 3.82
C ASN A 90 1.37 25.83 4.99
N THR A 91 1.77 24.66 5.45
CA THR A 91 2.83 24.54 6.47
C THR A 91 4.22 24.73 5.88
N VAL A 92 4.33 24.65 4.54
CA VAL A 92 5.57 24.84 3.79
C VAL A 92 5.50 26.17 3.03
N SER A 93 6.38 27.11 3.36
CA SER A 93 6.41 28.42 2.71
C SER A 93 6.81 28.34 1.24
N GLY A 94 6.32 29.26 0.41
CA GLY A 94 6.78 29.48 -0.95
C GLY A 94 6.18 28.56 -2.00
N ASN A 95 4.99 27.99 -1.75
CA ASN A 95 4.27 27.11 -2.69
C ASN A 95 5.15 25.95 -3.21
N ARG A 96 5.88 25.30 -2.31
CA ARG A 96 6.84 24.25 -2.68
C ARG A 96 6.28 22.85 -2.56
N THR A 97 5.25 22.67 -1.75
CA THR A 97 4.65 21.36 -1.47
C THR A 97 3.18 21.40 -1.77
N PHE A 98 2.72 20.37 -2.46
CA PHE A 98 1.31 20.17 -2.82
C PHE A 98 0.89 18.75 -2.50
N ILE A 99 -0.35 18.58 -2.07
CA ILE A 99 -0.92 17.30 -1.66
C ILE A 99 -2.12 16.99 -2.55
N ALA A 100 -2.13 15.80 -3.12
CA ALA A 100 -3.29 15.29 -3.83
C ALA A 100 -4.39 14.93 -2.81
N ARG A 101 -5.52 15.63 -2.86
CA ARG A 101 -6.66 15.42 -1.96
C ARG A 101 -7.92 15.08 -2.73
N SER A 102 -8.83 14.34 -2.08
CA SER A 102 -10.13 13.99 -2.67
C SER A 102 -11.01 15.20 -2.92
N THR A 103 -10.80 16.29 -2.15
CA THR A 103 -11.47 17.58 -2.33
C THR A 103 -10.42 18.68 -2.28
N TYR A 104 -10.30 19.41 -3.38
CA TYR A 104 -9.37 20.54 -3.47
C TYR A 104 -9.66 21.58 -2.40
N GLY A 105 -8.58 22.07 -1.76
CA GLY A 105 -8.65 23.14 -0.75
C GLY A 105 -9.25 22.71 0.59
N ASN A 106 -9.53 21.44 0.79
CA ASN A 106 -10.02 20.91 2.06
C ASN A 106 -8.95 20.05 2.73
N ASP A 107 -8.27 20.60 3.74
CA ASP A 107 -7.18 19.94 4.46
C ASP A 107 -7.64 18.73 5.30
N SER A 108 -8.94 18.64 5.58
CA SER A 108 -9.54 17.48 6.26
C SER A 108 -9.98 16.37 5.32
N SER A 109 -9.93 16.59 3.99
CA SER A 109 -10.30 15.57 3.03
C SER A 109 -9.21 14.50 2.89
N ALA A 110 -9.60 13.29 2.47
CA ALA A 110 -8.69 12.18 2.31
C ALA A 110 -7.56 12.51 1.32
N ILE A 111 -6.34 12.13 1.69
CA ILE A 111 -5.18 12.20 0.80
C ILE A 111 -5.28 11.08 -0.23
N LEU A 112 -5.06 11.42 -1.48
CA LEU A 112 -5.01 10.48 -2.58
C LEU A 112 -3.56 9.95 -2.72
N GLY A 113 -3.23 8.93 -1.96
CA GLY A 113 -1.99 8.18 -2.08
C GLY A 113 -2.13 6.98 -3.02
N ASP A 114 -1.16 6.08 -3.00
CA ASP A 114 -1.15 4.83 -3.78
C ASP A 114 -1.16 5.04 -5.30
N TRP A 115 -0.39 5.98 -5.77
CA TRP A 115 -0.20 6.18 -7.20
C TRP A 115 0.68 5.08 -7.77
N ILE A 116 0.31 4.60 -8.96
CA ILE A 116 1.02 3.51 -9.63
C ILE A 116 2.22 4.12 -10.38
N ASP A 117 3.39 3.55 -10.15
CA ASP A 117 4.65 3.98 -10.75
C ASP A 117 5.10 3.10 -11.92
N THR A 118 6.21 3.45 -12.52
CA THR A 118 6.77 2.76 -13.69
C THR A 118 7.24 1.33 -13.44
N SER A 119 7.23 0.83 -12.21
CA SER A 119 7.51 -0.57 -11.91
C SER A 119 6.42 -1.51 -12.42
N PHE A 120 5.20 -0.99 -12.63
CA PHE A 120 4.08 -1.73 -13.21
C PHE A 120 3.99 -1.63 -14.74
N GLY A 121 4.69 -0.69 -15.35
CA GLY A 121 4.74 -0.46 -16.78
C GLY A 121 5.24 0.95 -17.09
N ALA A 122 6.00 1.12 -18.18
CA ALA A 122 6.70 2.36 -18.50
C ALA A 122 5.79 3.60 -18.60
N ASP A 123 4.52 3.39 -18.92
CA ASP A 123 3.55 4.47 -19.12
C ASP A 123 2.82 4.86 -17.82
N TYR A 124 3.06 4.16 -16.70
CA TYR A 124 2.58 4.55 -15.38
C TYR A 124 3.45 5.67 -14.81
N ILE A 125 3.28 6.86 -15.34
CA ILE A 125 4.04 8.04 -14.95
C ILE A 125 3.11 9.17 -14.56
N ILE A 126 3.43 9.86 -13.46
CA ILE A 126 2.76 11.10 -13.09
C ILE A 126 3.23 12.22 -14.02
N LYS A 127 2.27 12.96 -14.56
CA LYS A 127 2.53 14.22 -15.27
C LYS A 127 1.98 15.36 -14.46
N VAL A 128 2.81 16.36 -14.24
CA VAL A 128 2.46 17.57 -13.48
C VAL A 128 2.22 18.73 -14.44
N PHE A 129 1.16 19.47 -14.20
CA PHE A 129 0.76 20.60 -15.04
C PHE A 129 0.64 21.88 -14.22
N LYS A 130 1.06 22.97 -14.80
CA LYS A 130 0.70 24.31 -14.40
C LYS A 130 -0.55 24.74 -15.16
N GLY A 131 -1.65 24.95 -14.45
CA GLY A 131 -2.98 25.14 -15.02
C GLY A 131 -3.70 23.82 -15.30
N ASP A 132 -5.01 23.94 -15.50
CA ASP A 132 -5.86 22.77 -15.78
C ASP A 132 -5.48 22.13 -17.12
N PRO A 133 -5.09 20.85 -17.13
CA PRO A 133 -4.72 20.16 -18.36
C PRO A 133 -5.87 20.07 -19.37
N ASN A 134 -7.13 20.24 -18.93
CA ASN A 134 -8.30 20.28 -19.80
C ASN A 134 -8.51 21.65 -20.48
N SER A 135 -7.83 22.68 -19.98
CA SER A 135 -7.99 24.08 -20.40
C SER A 135 -6.66 24.70 -20.81
N GLY A 136 -5.78 23.93 -21.43
CA GLY A 136 -4.50 24.42 -21.93
C GLY A 136 -3.40 24.53 -20.88
N GLY A 137 -3.49 23.77 -19.78
CA GLY A 137 -2.42 23.65 -18.81
C GLY A 137 -1.09 23.19 -19.41
N VAL A 138 0.01 23.75 -18.93
CA VAL A 138 1.37 23.46 -19.43
C VAL A 138 2.01 22.38 -18.59
N GLN A 139 2.45 21.30 -19.21
CA GLN A 139 3.17 20.23 -18.51
C GLN A 139 4.54 20.71 -18.05
N LEU A 140 4.87 20.41 -16.80
CA LEU A 140 6.16 20.73 -16.18
C LEU A 140 7.11 19.53 -16.30
N SER A 141 8.33 19.79 -16.77
CA SER A 141 9.39 18.78 -16.76
C SER A 141 9.88 18.52 -15.32
N ALA A 142 10.07 17.26 -14.96
CA ALA A 142 10.63 16.89 -13.64
C ALA A 142 12.08 17.39 -13.48
N ALA A 143 12.82 17.45 -14.57
CA ALA A 143 14.18 18.00 -14.60
C ALA A 143 14.21 19.53 -14.51
N GLY A 144 13.03 20.18 -14.49
CA GLY A 144 12.92 21.62 -14.56
C GLY A 144 13.12 22.19 -15.96
N ALA A 145 13.05 23.52 -16.07
CA ALA A 145 13.25 24.26 -17.32
C ALA A 145 14.68 24.86 -17.43
N GLY A 146 15.65 24.32 -16.72
CA GLY A 146 17.02 24.85 -16.66
C GLY A 146 17.19 25.97 -15.62
N SER A 147 16.17 26.30 -14.86
CA SER A 147 16.14 27.38 -13.85
C SER A 147 16.23 26.85 -12.42
N ASN A 148 16.72 25.62 -12.23
CA ASN A 148 16.82 24.98 -10.93
C ASN A 148 15.46 24.84 -10.22
N ASP A 149 14.44 24.52 -10.99
CA ASP A 149 13.02 24.40 -10.64
C ASP A 149 12.52 22.95 -10.71
N THR A 150 13.39 22.00 -10.37
CA THR A 150 13.11 20.57 -10.37
C THR A 150 12.05 20.21 -9.35
N TRP A 151 11.30 19.16 -9.64
CA TRP A 151 10.29 18.61 -8.71
C TRP A 151 10.39 17.09 -8.61
N PHE A 152 9.79 16.57 -7.58
CA PHE A 152 9.61 15.14 -7.41
C PHE A 152 8.22 14.86 -6.84
N PHE A 153 7.66 13.69 -7.18
CA PHE A 153 6.37 13.23 -6.70
C PHE A 153 6.54 11.94 -5.91
N ASP A 154 5.98 11.91 -4.71
CA ASP A 154 5.91 10.70 -3.90
C ASP A 154 4.62 9.94 -4.26
N TYR A 155 4.78 8.83 -4.96
CA TYR A 155 3.69 7.98 -5.43
C TYR A 155 2.90 7.35 -4.27
N SER A 156 3.54 7.06 -3.15
CA SER A 156 2.87 6.44 -2.01
C SER A 156 1.97 7.40 -1.26
N SER A 157 2.42 8.61 -1.06
CA SER A 157 1.72 9.64 -0.27
C SER A 157 0.90 10.62 -1.11
N GLY A 158 1.13 10.69 -2.42
CA GLY A 158 0.46 11.68 -3.27
C GLY A 158 0.94 13.10 -3.05
N VAL A 159 2.21 13.28 -2.70
CA VAL A 159 2.81 14.58 -2.41
C VAL A 159 3.78 14.98 -3.52
N LEU A 160 3.63 16.19 -4.02
CA LEU A 160 4.52 16.83 -4.96
C LEU A 160 5.40 17.85 -4.23
N ASN A 161 6.70 17.79 -4.45
CA ASN A 161 7.65 18.77 -3.94
C ASN A 161 8.47 19.41 -5.05
N PHE A 162 8.56 20.73 -5.04
CA PHE A 162 9.55 21.48 -5.79
C PHE A 162 10.83 21.55 -4.96
N ASN A 163 11.82 20.77 -5.32
CA ASN A 163 13.05 20.56 -4.55
C ASN A 163 14.24 21.41 -5.05
N GLY A 164 14.08 22.09 -6.17
CA GLY A 164 15.06 23.04 -6.68
C GLY A 164 15.16 24.31 -5.81
N THR A 165 16.07 25.21 -6.16
CA THR A 165 16.20 26.51 -5.51
C THR A 165 15.11 27.48 -5.94
N GLN A 166 14.49 27.24 -7.08
CA GLN A 166 13.37 27.97 -7.65
C GLN A 166 12.14 27.08 -7.76
N ILE A 167 10.98 27.69 -7.90
CA ILE A 167 9.76 27.02 -8.39
C ILE A 167 9.53 27.42 -9.85
N PRO A 168 8.86 26.59 -10.66
CA PRO A 168 8.58 26.95 -12.05
C PRO A 168 7.81 28.26 -12.16
N SER A 169 8.20 29.09 -13.12
CA SER A 169 7.58 30.41 -13.34
C SER A 169 6.07 30.27 -13.55
N GLY A 170 5.31 31.10 -12.82
CA GLY A 170 3.86 31.16 -12.87
C GLY A 170 3.15 30.05 -12.07
N VAL A 171 3.85 29.26 -11.28
CA VAL A 171 3.24 28.38 -10.28
C VAL A 171 2.68 29.22 -9.13
N THR A 172 1.45 28.93 -8.76
CA THR A 172 0.74 29.55 -7.64
C THR A 172 0.20 28.49 -6.69
N SER A 173 -0.32 28.88 -5.53
CA SER A 173 -0.92 27.96 -4.55
C SER A 173 -2.13 27.16 -5.08
N SER A 174 -2.64 27.52 -6.26
CA SER A 174 -3.93 27.00 -6.73
C SER A 174 -3.95 26.47 -8.16
N ASN A 175 -2.79 26.43 -8.84
CA ASN A 175 -2.76 26.07 -10.26
C ASN A 175 -1.93 24.83 -10.60
N ILE A 176 -1.65 23.98 -9.62
CA ILE A 176 -0.98 22.70 -9.87
C ILE A 176 -2.00 21.59 -10.02
N TYR A 177 -1.82 20.80 -11.09
CA TYR A 177 -2.62 19.64 -11.41
C TYR A 177 -1.72 18.44 -11.72
N ILE A 178 -2.20 17.25 -11.40
CA ILE A 178 -1.54 16.00 -11.78
C ILE A 178 -2.48 15.11 -12.57
N VAL A 179 -1.91 14.33 -13.46
CA VAL A 179 -2.58 13.20 -14.15
C VAL A 179 -1.73 11.96 -14.00
N GLY A 180 -2.37 10.81 -13.96
CA GLY A 180 -1.73 9.52 -13.74
C GLY A 180 -2.72 8.46 -13.32
N TYR A 181 -2.24 7.45 -12.65
CA TYR A 181 -3.01 6.25 -12.32
C TYR A 181 -2.86 5.96 -10.83
N ARG A 182 -3.96 5.63 -10.18
CA ARG A 182 -3.98 5.36 -8.75
C ARG A 182 -4.53 3.97 -8.47
N TYR A 183 -3.89 3.21 -7.61
CA TYR A 183 -4.40 1.94 -7.14
C TYR A 183 -5.58 2.16 -6.17
N ILE A 184 -6.67 1.43 -6.41
CA ILE A 184 -7.91 1.48 -5.60
C ILE A 184 -8.36 0.10 -5.11
N GLY A 185 -7.57 -0.95 -5.36
CA GLY A 185 -7.85 -2.29 -4.88
C GLY A 185 -7.60 -2.48 -3.39
N ALA A 186 -7.75 -3.71 -2.91
CA ALA A 186 -7.53 -4.06 -1.51
C ALA A 186 -6.07 -3.90 -1.10
N LYS A 187 -5.84 -3.57 0.18
CA LYS A 187 -4.50 -3.46 0.79
C LYS A 187 -4.28 -4.59 1.79
N GLY A 188 -3.00 -4.90 2.00
CA GLY A 188 -2.57 -5.96 2.90
C GLY A 188 -2.45 -7.31 2.21
N GLY A 189 -2.05 -8.31 2.98
CA GLY A 189 -1.99 -9.68 2.45
C GLY A 189 -3.37 -10.13 2.02
N ARG A 190 -3.53 -10.42 0.74
CA ARG A 190 -4.71 -11.17 0.31
C ARG A 190 -4.71 -12.48 1.08
N PRO A 191 -5.79 -12.86 1.76
CA PRO A 191 -5.97 -14.25 2.08
C PRO A 191 -5.85 -14.97 0.73
N ALA A 192 -4.86 -15.85 0.59
CA ALA A 192 -4.69 -16.58 -0.65
C ALA A 192 -6.06 -17.15 -1.01
N ALA A 193 -6.62 -16.70 -2.14
CA ALA A 193 -7.88 -17.26 -2.62
C ALA A 193 -7.55 -18.71 -2.97
N GLY A 194 -7.84 -19.58 -2.04
CA GLY A 194 -7.68 -20.98 -2.26
C GLY A 194 -7.10 -21.74 -1.07
N ILE A 195 -5.84 -21.72 -0.77
CA ILE A 195 -5.26 -22.66 0.20
C ILE A 195 -4.29 -21.92 1.13
N ALA A 196 -4.66 -21.78 2.40
CA ALA A 196 -3.71 -21.45 3.46
C ALA A 196 -3.20 -22.79 4.04
N THR A 197 -1.90 -23.06 3.88
CA THR A 197 -1.27 -24.24 4.48
C THR A 197 -0.62 -23.83 5.79
N PHE A 198 -1.14 -24.33 6.91
CA PHE A 198 -0.55 -24.14 8.22
C PHE A 198 0.05 -25.46 8.68
N ALA A 199 1.23 -25.42 9.30
CA ALA A 199 1.79 -26.60 9.96
C ALA A 199 0.95 -26.99 11.20
N SER A 200 0.35 -26.00 11.86
CA SER A 200 -0.66 -26.17 12.91
C SER A 200 -1.55 -24.92 12.95
N LEU A 201 -2.81 -25.11 13.32
CA LEU A 201 -3.77 -24.04 13.57
C LEU A 201 -4.25 -24.16 15.01
N ASP A 202 -3.90 -23.16 15.83
CA ASP A 202 -4.44 -23.01 17.19
C ASP A 202 -5.35 -21.77 17.22
N VAL A 203 -6.61 -21.97 17.61
CA VAL A 203 -7.61 -20.94 17.68
C VAL A 203 -8.11 -20.82 19.12
N SER A 204 -7.70 -19.77 19.82
CA SER A 204 -8.13 -19.49 21.20
C SER A 204 -9.55 -18.92 21.32
N GLY A 205 -10.28 -18.79 20.24
CA GLY A 205 -11.62 -18.22 20.17
C GLY A 205 -12.59 -19.08 19.38
N ILE A 206 -13.62 -18.45 18.82
CA ILE A 206 -14.63 -19.11 17.97
C ILE A 206 -14.17 -19.11 16.51
N SER A 207 -14.10 -20.28 15.89
CA SER A 207 -13.93 -20.41 14.44
C SER A 207 -15.29 -20.55 13.77
N THR A 208 -15.56 -19.74 12.76
CA THR A 208 -16.75 -19.84 11.92
C THR A 208 -16.38 -20.29 10.52
N PHE A 209 -16.86 -21.43 10.11
CA PHE A 209 -16.76 -21.92 8.74
C PHE A 209 -18.10 -21.66 8.04
N ARG A 210 -18.05 -21.06 6.85
CA ARG A 210 -19.25 -20.66 6.09
C ARG A 210 -19.62 -21.67 5.01
N ASP A 211 -18.76 -22.65 4.79
CA ASP A 211 -18.89 -23.70 3.78
C ASP A 211 -18.49 -25.05 4.37
N ASP A 212 -18.39 -26.10 3.55
CA ASP A 212 -17.99 -27.43 3.97
C ASP A 212 -16.62 -27.46 4.64
N VAL A 213 -16.49 -28.23 5.72
CA VAL A 213 -15.20 -28.48 6.39
C VAL A 213 -14.81 -29.92 6.16
N ASN A 214 -13.67 -30.15 5.55
CA ASN A 214 -13.15 -31.48 5.24
C ASN A 214 -11.85 -31.76 5.99
N PHE A 215 -11.85 -32.78 6.83
CA PHE A 215 -10.66 -33.33 7.46
C PHE A 215 -10.17 -34.53 6.63
N ILE A 216 -9.10 -34.29 5.88
CA ILE A 216 -8.49 -35.27 4.99
C ILE A 216 -7.43 -36.03 5.76
N THR A 217 -7.58 -37.34 5.90
CA THR A 217 -6.59 -38.22 6.52
C THR A 217 -5.61 -38.76 5.46
N ALA A 218 -4.41 -39.16 5.90
CA ALA A 218 -3.36 -39.65 4.99
C ALA A 218 -3.78 -40.89 4.18
N ASN A 219 -4.76 -41.65 4.64
CA ASN A 219 -5.31 -42.85 3.96
C ASN A 219 -6.52 -42.54 3.06
N GLY A 220 -6.87 -41.25 2.90
CA GLY A 220 -7.96 -40.85 2.02
C GLY A 220 -9.37 -41.00 2.61
N ASN A 221 -9.49 -41.47 3.86
CA ASN A 221 -10.77 -41.55 4.56
C ASN A 221 -11.10 -40.18 5.18
N ASN A 222 -12.14 -39.57 4.72
CA ASN A 222 -12.48 -38.18 5.10
C ASN A 222 -13.56 -38.13 6.17
N ILE A 223 -13.45 -37.16 7.06
CA ILE A 223 -14.53 -36.70 7.94
C ILE A 223 -14.85 -35.28 7.52
N PHE A 224 -16.11 -34.98 7.21
CA PHE A 224 -16.46 -33.61 6.80
C PHE A 224 -17.82 -33.16 7.33
N LEU A 225 -17.91 -31.86 7.56
CA LEU A 225 -19.16 -31.17 7.82
C LEU A 225 -19.70 -30.65 6.49
N SER A 226 -20.88 -31.13 6.11
CA SER A 226 -21.56 -30.70 4.90
C SER A 226 -22.54 -29.56 5.21
N SER A 227 -22.30 -28.40 4.63
CA SER A 227 -23.20 -27.23 4.73
C SER A 227 -24.48 -27.48 3.93
N ALA A 228 -24.41 -28.20 2.82
CA ALA A 228 -25.54 -28.49 1.95
C ALA A 228 -26.57 -29.43 2.60
N THR A 229 -26.13 -30.37 3.45
CA THR A 229 -26.99 -31.39 4.09
C THR A 229 -27.11 -31.22 5.59
N ASN A 230 -26.37 -30.28 6.21
CA ASN A 230 -26.27 -30.08 7.66
C ASN A 230 -25.86 -31.35 8.42
N ARG A 231 -24.90 -32.10 7.92
CA ARG A 231 -24.45 -33.39 8.49
C ARG A 231 -22.96 -33.40 8.76
N LEU A 232 -22.58 -34.07 9.86
CA LEU A 232 -21.23 -34.57 10.06
C LEU A 232 -21.15 -35.96 9.45
N ILE A 233 -20.31 -36.16 8.45
CA ILE A 233 -20.19 -37.36 7.68
C ILE A 233 -18.81 -37.99 7.96
N PHE A 234 -18.85 -39.28 8.33
CA PHE A 234 -17.67 -40.12 8.43
C PHE A 234 -17.65 -41.02 7.19
N GLY A 235 -16.57 -40.95 6.41
CA GLY A 235 -16.37 -41.80 5.26
C GLY A 235 -16.25 -43.27 5.67
N ASP A 236 -16.34 -44.18 4.69
CA ASP A 236 -16.19 -45.62 4.93
C ASP A 236 -14.86 -45.94 5.63
N ALA A 237 -14.87 -46.91 6.53
CA ALA A 237 -13.73 -47.27 7.37
C ALA A 237 -13.29 -46.22 8.40
N ASN A 238 -14.02 -45.12 8.60
CA ASN A 238 -13.84 -44.25 9.74
C ASN A 238 -14.63 -44.69 10.95
N THR A 239 -14.09 -44.47 12.12
CA THR A 239 -14.73 -44.76 13.40
C THR A 239 -14.93 -43.48 14.20
N ALA A 240 -16.13 -43.19 14.66
CA ALA A 240 -16.37 -42.20 15.72
C ALA A 240 -16.20 -42.90 17.07
N ALA A 241 -15.10 -42.64 17.75
CA ALA A 241 -14.77 -43.19 19.06
C ALA A 241 -15.01 -42.18 20.16
N PHE A 242 -15.63 -42.59 21.26
CA PHE A 242 -15.94 -41.74 22.42
C PHE A 242 -15.35 -42.33 23.70
N GLY A 243 -14.88 -41.46 24.57
CA GLY A 243 -14.19 -41.83 25.81
C GLY A 243 -12.67 -42.03 25.64
N ASN A 244 -11.91 -41.82 26.73
CA ASN A 244 -10.45 -41.96 26.70
C ASN A 244 -9.97 -43.39 26.36
N SER A 245 -10.80 -44.40 26.69
CA SER A 245 -10.56 -45.79 26.39
C SER A 245 -11.33 -46.28 25.15
N GLN A 246 -11.94 -45.37 24.40
CA GLN A 246 -12.76 -45.69 23.22
C GLN A 246 -13.91 -46.65 23.54
N ASP A 247 -14.61 -46.38 24.62
CA ASP A 247 -15.66 -47.29 25.16
C ASP A 247 -16.89 -47.36 24.25
N LEU A 248 -17.16 -46.33 23.44
CA LEU A 248 -18.18 -46.35 22.40
C LEU A 248 -17.56 -46.06 21.05
N ASN A 249 -17.71 -46.98 20.13
CA ASN A 249 -17.29 -46.87 18.75
C ASN A 249 -18.50 -47.03 17.82
N ILE A 250 -18.67 -46.06 16.92
CA ILE A 250 -19.66 -46.12 15.83
C ILE A 250 -18.89 -46.16 14.53
N TYR A 251 -19.06 -47.21 13.75
CA TYR A 251 -18.36 -47.39 12.49
C TYR A 251 -19.20 -48.13 11.46
N HIS A 252 -18.88 -47.99 10.20
CA HIS A 252 -19.46 -48.71 9.09
C HIS A 252 -18.39 -49.60 8.46
N SER A 253 -18.64 -50.90 8.39
CA SER A 253 -17.68 -51.88 7.92
C SER A 253 -17.90 -52.35 6.47
N GLY A 254 -18.58 -51.53 5.65
CA GLY A 254 -18.67 -51.74 4.20
C GLY A 254 -19.69 -52.74 3.71
N GLY A 255 -20.56 -53.23 4.56
CA GLY A 255 -21.52 -54.22 4.14
C GLY A 255 -22.97 -53.96 4.54
N HIS A 256 -23.27 -53.69 5.76
CA HIS A 256 -24.61 -53.36 6.26
C HIS A 256 -24.46 -52.75 7.65
N SER A 257 -25.20 -51.68 7.91
CA SER A 257 -25.33 -51.06 9.23
C SER A 257 -26.34 -51.84 10.07
#